data_acad0931c9f38026051938f63a4c8cdd
#
_entry.id   acad0931c9f38026051938f63a4c8cdd
#
_cell.length_a   1.000
_cell.length_b   1.000
_cell.length_c   1.000
_cell.angle_alpha   90.00
_cell.angle_beta   90.00
_cell.angle_gamma   90.00
#
_symmetry.space_group_name_H-M   'P 1'
#
loop_
_entity.id
_entity.type
_entity.pdbx_description
1 polymer ?
#
loop_
_entity_poly.entity_id
_entity_poly.type
_entity_poly.pdbx_seq_one_letter_code
_entity_poly.pdbx_strand_id
1 'polypeptide(L)'
;MKMQREHVVPLSTQVVALFKEVGELTGGGRFVFPSVRTKLRPMSENTLNAALRRMGYSNDDMTSHGFRSTASTLLNESGKWSVDAIERALAHGDADTVRAAYHRGAHWQERVLMAQWWSDYLDRLRVGGQVIPLDRAG
;
A
#
# COMPACT_ATOMS: atom_id res chain seq x y z
N MET A 1 21.94 -13.03 -6.29
CA MET A 1 21.48 -11.62 -6.39
C MET A 1 19.98 -11.60 -6.63
N LYS A 2 19.20 -11.11 -5.69
CA LYS A 2 17.80 -10.77 -5.96
C LYS A 2 17.81 -9.59 -6.94
N MET A 3 17.36 -9.80 -8.16
CA MET A 3 17.13 -8.72 -9.09
C MET A 3 16.07 -7.80 -8.49
N GLN A 4 16.45 -6.58 -8.14
CA GLN A 4 15.50 -5.55 -7.75
C GLN A 4 14.70 -5.18 -9.00
N ARG A 5 13.44 -5.60 -9.04
CA ARG A 5 12.53 -5.24 -10.12
C ARG A 5 11.90 -3.91 -9.78
N GLU A 6 11.84 -3.05 -10.76
CA GLU A 6 11.09 -1.81 -10.66
C GLU A 6 9.62 -2.11 -10.42
N HIS A 7 9.07 -1.53 -9.35
CA HIS A 7 7.66 -1.66 -9.01
C HIS A 7 7.01 -0.28 -9.01
N VAL A 8 6.15 -0.03 -10.00
CA VAL A 8 5.44 1.24 -10.14
C VAL A 8 4.09 1.12 -9.42
N VAL A 9 3.83 2.06 -8.52
CA VAL A 9 2.61 2.10 -7.71
C VAL A 9 1.81 3.36 -8.05
N PRO A 10 0.54 3.25 -8.45
CA PRO A 10 -0.31 4.42 -8.64
C PRO A 10 -0.63 5.05 -7.27
N LEU A 11 -0.60 6.36 -7.22
CA LEU A 11 -0.89 7.12 -6.00
C LEU A 11 -2.31 7.69 -6.09
N SER A 12 -3.10 7.49 -5.04
CA SER A 12 -4.37 8.17 -4.85
C SER A 12 -4.17 9.65 -4.51
N THR A 13 -5.21 10.45 -4.63
CA THR A 13 -5.16 11.88 -4.25
C THR A 13 -4.78 12.08 -2.79
N GLN A 14 -5.27 11.22 -1.90
CA GLN A 14 -4.93 11.24 -0.47
C GLN A 14 -3.45 10.93 -0.24
N VAL A 15 -2.91 9.94 -0.93
CA VAL A 15 -1.48 9.58 -0.80
C VAL A 15 -0.58 10.68 -1.35
N VAL A 16 -0.97 11.33 -2.46
CA VAL A 16 -0.25 12.50 -2.99
C VAL A 16 -0.22 13.64 -1.96
N ALA A 17 -1.35 13.90 -1.28
CA ALA A 17 -1.40 14.92 -0.24
C ALA A 17 -0.46 14.58 0.93
N LEU A 18 -0.47 13.33 1.41
CA LEU A 18 0.43 12.86 2.46
C LEU A 18 1.91 12.96 2.06
N PHE A 19 2.26 12.64 0.81
CA PHE A 19 3.63 12.82 0.33
C PHE A 19 4.07 14.27 0.27
N LYS A 20 3.15 15.21 -0.04
CA LYS A 20 3.45 16.64 0.02
C LYS A 20 3.75 17.09 1.45
N GLU A 21 2.93 16.67 2.42
CA GLU A 21 3.17 16.96 3.85
C GLU A 21 4.51 16.38 4.33
N VAL A 22 4.80 15.13 4.00
CA VAL A 22 6.11 14.50 4.32
C VAL A 22 7.24 15.25 3.63
N GLY A 23 7.04 15.71 2.40
CA GLY A 23 8.02 16.48 1.64
C GLY A 23 8.42 17.78 2.31
N GLU A 24 7.53 18.44 3.04
CA GLU A 24 7.85 19.63 3.84
C GLU A 24 8.86 19.32 4.96
N LEU A 25 8.82 18.09 5.50
CA LEU A 25 9.70 17.67 6.58
C LEU A 25 11.01 17.05 6.07
N THR A 26 10.97 16.32 4.97
CA THR A 26 12.09 15.47 4.50
C THR A 26 12.58 15.78 3.09
N GLY A 27 11.93 16.70 2.38
CA GLY A 27 12.14 16.95 0.94
C GLY A 27 13.53 17.46 0.53
N GLY A 28 14.34 17.89 1.49
CA GLY A 28 15.74 18.27 1.23
C GLY A 28 16.72 17.08 1.22
N GLY A 29 16.24 15.85 1.40
CA GLY A 29 17.05 14.65 1.51
C GLY A 29 16.86 13.67 0.34
N ARG A 30 17.72 12.65 0.30
CA ARG A 30 17.64 11.57 -0.70
C ARG A 30 16.44 10.65 -0.50
N PHE A 31 15.98 10.49 0.74
CA PHE A 31 14.93 9.55 1.11
C PHE A 31 13.67 10.29 1.55
N VAL A 32 12.52 9.82 1.09
CA VAL A 32 11.21 10.31 1.56
C VAL A 32 11.03 9.99 3.04
N PHE A 33 11.44 8.80 3.45
CA PHE A 33 11.41 8.34 4.84
C PHE A 33 12.84 8.06 5.33
N PRO A 34 13.58 9.10 5.75
CA PRO A 34 14.92 8.92 6.27
C PRO A 34 14.91 8.32 7.68
N SER A 35 16.05 7.79 8.10
CA SER A 35 16.27 7.41 9.49
C SER A 35 16.18 8.63 10.42
N VAL A 36 15.66 8.44 11.61
CA VAL A 36 15.62 9.48 12.65
C VAL A 36 17.02 9.94 13.05
N ARG A 37 18.01 9.05 12.95
CA ARG A 37 19.39 9.31 13.34
C ARG A 37 20.22 10.01 12.27
N THR A 38 19.88 9.83 11.00
CA THR A 38 20.63 10.40 9.88
C THR A 38 19.79 10.46 8.61
N LYS A 39 19.92 11.56 7.87
CA LYS A 39 19.28 11.73 6.56
C LYS A 39 19.95 10.91 5.43
N LEU A 40 21.10 10.29 5.71
CA LEU A 40 21.90 9.54 4.73
C LEU A 40 21.44 8.10 4.55
N ARG A 41 20.51 7.63 5.38
CA ARG A 41 19.98 6.26 5.33
C ARG A 41 18.46 6.30 5.39
N PRO A 42 17.77 5.33 4.75
CA PRO A 42 16.33 5.19 4.92
C PRO A 42 16.01 4.74 6.35
N MET A 43 14.76 4.92 6.78
CA MET A 43 14.29 4.33 8.03
C MET A 43 14.41 2.81 7.99
N SER A 44 14.60 2.19 9.14
CA SER A 44 14.71 0.74 9.25
C SER A 44 13.34 0.06 9.06
N GLU A 45 13.36 -1.19 8.61
CA GLU A 45 12.15 -2.01 8.43
C GLU A 45 11.32 -2.12 9.72
N ASN A 46 11.96 -2.09 10.87
CA ASN A 46 11.28 -2.19 12.16
C ASN A 46 10.68 -0.86 12.65
N THR A 47 10.96 0.25 11.99
CA THR A 47 10.48 1.59 12.43
C THR A 47 8.96 1.67 12.49
N LEU A 48 8.26 1.11 11.49
CA LEU A 48 6.80 1.13 11.44
C LEU A 48 6.17 0.28 12.55
N ASN A 49 6.70 -0.91 12.81
CA ASN A 49 6.24 -1.75 13.91
C ASN A 49 6.49 -1.08 15.26
N ALA A 50 7.65 -0.45 15.46
CA ALA A 50 7.94 0.31 16.67
C ALA A 50 6.99 1.50 16.84
N ALA A 51 6.60 2.18 15.76
CA ALA A 51 5.59 3.23 15.81
C ALA A 51 4.22 2.69 16.23
N LEU A 52 3.78 1.56 15.68
CA LEU A 52 2.53 0.92 16.08
C LEU A 52 2.53 0.57 17.57
N ARG A 53 3.64 0.02 18.09
CA ARG A 53 3.78 -0.30 19.54
C ARG A 53 3.67 0.96 20.40
N ARG A 54 4.29 2.07 19.99
CA ARG A 54 4.16 3.35 20.72
C ARG A 54 2.75 3.93 20.71
N MET A 55 1.97 3.64 19.66
CA MET A 55 0.56 4.00 19.58
C MET A 55 -0.37 3.06 20.38
N GLY A 56 0.17 2.01 21.00
CA GLY A 56 -0.58 1.09 21.86
C GLY A 56 -1.08 -0.17 21.16
N TYR A 57 -0.81 -0.35 19.87
CA TYR A 57 -1.18 -1.60 19.17
C TYR A 57 -0.17 -2.70 19.47
N SER A 58 -0.64 -3.85 19.92
CA SER A 58 0.19 -5.05 20.11
C SER A 58 0.54 -5.71 18.76
N ASN A 59 1.42 -6.72 18.78
CA ASN A 59 1.70 -7.51 17.58
C ASN A 59 0.47 -8.29 17.08
N ASP A 60 -0.42 -8.65 17.99
CA ASP A 60 -1.65 -9.36 17.67
C ASP A 60 -2.71 -8.42 17.06
N ASP A 61 -2.65 -7.13 17.38
CA ASP A 61 -3.56 -6.14 16.81
C ASP A 61 -3.17 -5.77 15.38
N MET A 62 -1.91 -5.36 15.17
CA MET A 62 -1.44 -4.91 13.85
C MET A 62 0.09 -4.93 13.74
N THR A 63 0.54 -5.30 12.56
CA THR A 63 1.92 -5.15 12.11
C THR A 63 1.98 -4.36 10.81
N SER A 64 3.15 -3.87 10.42
CA SER A 64 3.32 -3.19 9.13
C SER A 64 2.94 -4.09 7.95
N HIS A 65 3.23 -5.40 8.04
CA HIS A 65 2.79 -6.39 7.05
C HIS A 65 1.28 -6.63 7.11
N GLY A 66 0.65 -6.47 8.26
CA GLY A 66 -0.79 -6.62 8.45
C GLY A 66 -1.62 -5.66 7.60
N PHE A 67 -1.15 -4.43 7.37
CA PHE A 67 -1.82 -3.50 6.45
C PHE A 67 -1.93 -4.06 5.03
N ARG A 68 -0.87 -4.70 4.56
CA ARG A 68 -0.86 -5.33 3.25
C ARG A 68 -1.82 -6.52 3.18
N SER A 69 -1.82 -7.37 4.19
CA SER A 69 -2.73 -8.52 4.27
C SER A 69 -4.19 -8.07 4.34
N THR A 70 -4.49 -7.05 5.13
CA THR A 70 -5.83 -6.45 5.22
C THR A 70 -6.28 -5.90 3.87
N ALA A 71 -5.43 -5.14 3.18
CA ALA A 71 -5.74 -4.60 1.86
C ALA A 71 -6.00 -5.73 0.85
N SER A 72 -5.16 -6.78 0.83
CA SER A 72 -5.36 -7.95 -0.03
C SER A 72 -6.72 -8.60 0.21
N THR A 73 -7.06 -8.89 1.46
CA THR A 73 -8.33 -9.52 1.83
C THR A 73 -9.51 -8.67 1.39
N LEU A 74 -9.54 -7.40 1.79
CA LEU A 74 -10.70 -6.54 1.53
C LEU A 74 -10.87 -6.19 0.04
N LEU A 75 -9.78 -6.04 -0.70
CA LEU A 75 -9.85 -5.84 -2.16
C LEU A 75 -10.41 -7.07 -2.87
N ASN A 76 -9.97 -8.27 -2.48
CA ASN A 76 -10.51 -9.53 -3.02
C ASN A 76 -11.98 -9.72 -2.65
N GLU A 77 -12.34 -9.49 -1.39
CA GLU A 77 -13.72 -9.62 -0.91
C GLU A 77 -14.68 -8.61 -1.54
N SER A 78 -14.18 -7.45 -1.95
CA SER A 78 -15.00 -6.45 -2.64
C SER A 78 -15.57 -6.93 -3.97
N GLY A 79 -14.95 -7.93 -4.60
CA GLY A 79 -15.34 -8.44 -5.91
C GLY A 79 -15.24 -7.43 -7.06
N LYS A 80 -14.64 -6.26 -6.83
CA LYS A 80 -14.57 -5.16 -7.81
C LYS A 80 -13.35 -5.22 -8.72
N TRP A 81 -12.32 -5.92 -8.30
CA TRP A 81 -10.99 -5.87 -8.90
C TRP A 81 -10.51 -7.25 -9.29
N SER A 82 -9.80 -7.35 -10.40
CA SER A 82 -9.20 -8.62 -10.80
C SER A 82 -8.10 -9.05 -9.81
N VAL A 83 -8.00 -10.35 -9.58
CA VAL A 83 -6.95 -10.92 -8.73
C VAL A 83 -5.57 -10.49 -9.21
N ASP A 84 -5.35 -10.47 -10.52
CA ASP A 84 -4.07 -10.05 -11.12
C ASP A 84 -3.72 -8.60 -10.81
N ALA A 85 -4.70 -7.69 -10.82
CA ALA A 85 -4.47 -6.29 -10.45
C ALA A 85 -4.09 -6.14 -8.97
N ILE A 86 -4.77 -6.89 -8.10
CA ILE A 86 -4.48 -6.89 -6.65
C ILE A 86 -3.08 -7.43 -6.39
N GLU A 87 -2.73 -8.60 -6.93
CA GLU A 87 -1.42 -9.23 -6.75
C GLU A 87 -0.28 -8.33 -7.25
N ARG A 88 -0.49 -7.65 -8.39
CA ARG A 88 0.47 -6.69 -8.92
C ARG A 88 0.60 -5.44 -8.06
N ALA A 89 -0.49 -4.90 -7.56
CA ALA A 89 -0.45 -3.75 -6.66
C ALA A 89 0.31 -4.07 -5.38
N LEU A 90 0.20 -5.30 -4.90
CA LEU A 90 0.88 -5.78 -3.71
C LEU A 90 2.31 -6.30 -3.98
N ALA A 91 2.80 -6.21 -5.21
CA ALA A 91 4.12 -6.74 -5.60
C ALA A 91 4.32 -8.22 -5.21
N HIS A 92 3.24 -9.02 -5.24
CA HIS A 92 3.35 -10.46 -5.17
C HIS A 92 4.01 -10.92 -6.48
N GLY A 93 5.21 -11.48 -6.38
CA GLY A 93 6.05 -11.73 -7.53
C GLY A 93 5.45 -12.79 -8.47
N ASP A 94 5.37 -12.45 -9.77
CA ASP A 94 5.31 -13.48 -10.79
C ASP A 94 6.62 -14.28 -10.74
N ALA A 95 6.53 -15.57 -10.52
CA ALA A 95 7.67 -16.48 -10.61
C ALA A 95 8.25 -16.55 -12.05
N ASP A 96 7.50 -16.05 -13.03
CA ASP A 96 7.85 -16.07 -14.45
C ASP A 96 8.41 -14.72 -14.90
N THR A 97 9.73 -14.70 -15.16
CA THR A 97 10.48 -13.53 -15.59
C THR A 97 10.06 -12.99 -16.96
N VAL A 98 9.56 -13.84 -17.84
CA VAL A 98 9.16 -13.47 -19.21
C VAL A 98 7.79 -12.76 -19.17
N ARG A 99 6.87 -13.24 -18.36
CA ARG A 99 5.56 -12.60 -18.14
C ARG A 99 5.69 -11.22 -17.51
N ALA A 100 6.61 -11.05 -16.57
CA ALA A 100 6.82 -9.76 -15.90
C ALA A 100 7.29 -8.63 -16.83
N ALA A 101 8.08 -8.94 -17.86
CA ALA A 101 8.56 -7.94 -18.82
C ALA A 101 7.44 -7.47 -19.78
N TYR A 102 6.53 -8.36 -20.16
CA TYR A 102 5.44 -8.05 -21.08
C TYR A 102 4.29 -7.26 -20.43
N HIS A 103 4.20 -7.24 -19.10
CA HIS A 103 3.05 -6.78 -18.36
C HIS A 103 3.27 -5.51 -17.52
N ARG A 104 4.29 -4.68 -17.82
CA ARG A 104 4.51 -3.42 -17.06
C ARG A 104 3.30 -2.48 -17.06
N GLY A 105 2.52 -2.48 -18.14
CA GLY A 105 1.27 -1.72 -18.27
C GLY A 105 0.00 -2.53 -18.01
N ALA A 106 0.09 -3.84 -17.78
CA ALA A 106 -1.08 -4.67 -17.56
C ALA A 106 -1.80 -4.25 -16.27
N HIS A 107 -3.10 -4.09 -16.38
CA HIS A 107 -3.97 -3.65 -15.29
C HIS A 107 -3.63 -2.26 -14.73
N TRP A 108 -2.85 -1.43 -15.43
CA TRP A 108 -2.47 -0.11 -14.90
C TRP A 108 -3.71 0.75 -14.60
N GLN A 109 -4.62 0.88 -15.54
CA GLN A 109 -5.86 1.66 -15.35
C GLN A 109 -6.69 1.11 -14.20
N GLU A 110 -6.84 -0.20 -14.13
CA GLU A 110 -7.55 -0.86 -13.03
C GLU A 110 -6.87 -0.59 -11.69
N ARG A 111 -5.53 -0.66 -11.62
CA ARG A 111 -4.75 -0.36 -10.41
C ARG A 111 -4.85 1.09 -9.99
N VAL A 112 -4.92 2.04 -10.93
CA VAL A 112 -5.15 3.47 -10.64
C VAL A 112 -6.51 3.66 -9.97
N LEU A 113 -7.56 3.09 -10.57
CA LEU A 113 -8.91 3.16 -10.01
C LEU A 113 -9.00 2.45 -8.65
N MET A 114 -8.38 1.29 -8.53
CA MET A 114 -8.33 0.53 -7.29
C MET A 114 -7.62 1.29 -6.15
N ALA A 115 -6.50 1.94 -6.42
CA ALA A 115 -5.78 2.74 -5.43
C ALA A 115 -6.61 3.92 -4.92
N GLN A 116 -7.32 4.60 -5.82
CA GLN A 116 -8.22 5.69 -5.42
C GLN A 116 -9.40 5.15 -4.61
N TRP A 117 -10.04 4.09 -5.08
CA TRP A 117 -11.16 3.46 -4.36
C TRP A 117 -10.75 3.00 -2.96
N TRP A 118 -9.57 2.41 -2.82
CA TRP A 118 -9.04 1.97 -1.52
C TRP A 118 -8.87 3.13 -0.55
N SER A 119 -8.30 4.24 -0.99
CA SER A 119 -8.15 5.43 -0.17
C SER A 119 -9.49 6.05 0.23
N ASP A 120 -10.45 6.10 -0.69
CA ASP A 120 -11.80 6.59 -0.41
C ASP A 120 -12.54 5.67 0.56
N TYR A 121 -12.31 4.36 0.47
CA TYR A 121 -12.84 3.37 1.39
C TYR A 121 -12.30 3.59 2.82
N LEU A 122 -10.98 3.79 2.95
CA LEU A 122 -10.36 4.09 4.24
C LEU A 122 -10.86 5.41 4.83
N ASP A 123 -11.06 6.44 4.02
CA ASP A 123 -11.61 7.72 4.47
C ASP A 123 -13.04 7.56 4.99
N ARG A 124 -13.87 6.78 4.33
CA ARG A 124 -15.22 6.47 4.82
C ARG A 124 -15.20 5.76 6.18
N LEU A 125 -14.31 4.80 6.36
CA LEU A 125 -14.15 4.12 7.65
C LEU A 125 -13.69 5.08 8.74
N ARG A 126 -12.77 5.99 8.44
CA ARG A 126 -12.25 6.99 9.38
C ARG A 126 -13.35 7.94 9.86
N VAL A 127 -14.29 8.31 9.01
CA VAL A 127 -15.40 9.22 9.34
C VAL A 127 -16.54 8.49 10.07
N GLY A 128 -16.47 7.16 10.23
CA GLY A 128 -17.52 6.36 10.85
C GLY A 128 -18.65 6.00 9.88
N GLY A 129 -18.34 5.89 8.59
CA GLY A 129 -19.27 5.45 7.57
C GLY A 129 -19.85 4.07 7.90
N GLN A 130 -21.16 3.89 7.63
CA GLN A 130 -21.80 2.58 7.77
C GLN A 130 -21.07 1.56 6.92
N VAL A 131 -20.60 0.51 7.56
CA VAL A 131 -20.16 -0.70 6.86
C VAL A 131 -21.41 -1.33 6.27
N ILE A 132 -21.67 -1.12 4.99
CA ILE A 132 -22.72 -1.83 4.28
C ILE A 132 -22.21 -3.26 4.09
N PRO A 133 -22.85 -4.29 4.69
CA PRO A 133 -22.49 -5.66 4.42
C PRO A 133 -22.58 -5.89 2.91
N LEU A 134 -21.57 -6.51 2.34
CA LEU A 134 -21.66 -6.99 0.97
C LEU A 134 -22.75 -8.05 0.93
N ASP A 135 -23.87 -7.76 0.29
CA ASP A 135 -24.87 -8.78 -0.03
C ASP A 135 -24.14 -9.90 -0.78
N ARG A 136 -24.07 -11.07 -0.16
CA ARG A 136 -23.74 -12.28 -0.86
C ARG A 136 -24.88 -12.49 -1.86
N ALA A 137 -24.63 -12.12 -3.11
CA ALA A 137 -25.47 -12.58 -4.20
C ALA A 137 -25.51 -14.11 -4.12
N GLY A 138 -26.70 -14.63 -3.86
CA GLY A 138 -26.96 -16.05 -3.78
C GLY A 138 -26.74 -16.78 -5.12
#